data_4b8fa31f4fb24a028d30a38740a96a62
#
_entry.id   4b8fa31f4fb24a028d30a38740a96a62
#
_cell.length_a   1.000
_cell.length_b   1.000
_cell.length_c   1.000
_cell.angle_alpha   90.00
_cell.angle_beta   90.00
_cell.angle_gamma   90.00
#
_symmetry.space_group_name_H-M   'P 1'
#
loop_
_entity.id
_entity.type
_entity.pdbx_description
1 polymer ?
#
loop_
_entity_poly.entity_id
_entity_poly.type
_entity_poly.pdbx_seq_one_letter_code
_entity_poly.pdbx_strand_id
1 'polypeptide(L)'
;MATDPLFRMTVEDVFSIRGRGTVVTGQIESGTLTVGDEISFRREGVFKKTVVTGIEAFRKQLQQAKVGDNVGVLLRDIAKPDIQHGDVLTGSDAEFTWNP
;
A
#
# COMPACT_ATOMS: atom_id res chain seq x y z
N MET A 1 14.36 6.71 -1.23
CA MET A 1 13.40 7.73 -0.83
C MET A 1 12.64 7.26 0.39
N ALA A 2 12.56 8.05 1.41
CA ALA A 2 11.91 7.62 2.65
C ALA A 2 10.41 7.64 2.50
N THR A 3 9.77 6.55 2.89
CA THR A 3 8.32 6.49 2.98
C THR A 3 7.88 7.20 4.24
N ASP A 4 6.73 7.87 4.18
CA ASP A 4 6.15 8.46 5.37
C ASP A 4 5.89 7.34 6.39
N PRO A 5 6.59 7.34 7.53
CA PRO A 5 6.40 6.27 8.52
C PRO A 5 5.03 6.27 9.16
N LEU A 6 4.26 7.35 8.98
CA LEU A 6 2.90 7.42 9.51
C LEU A 6 1.86 6.86 8.54
N PHE A 7 2.27 6.49 7.33
CA PHE A 7 1.32 5.95 6.35
C PHE A 7 0.67 4.67 6.88
N ARG A 8 -0.64 4.61 6.71
CA ARG A 8 -1.42 3.43 7.08
C ARG A 8 -2.68 3.37 6.22
N MET A 9 -2.95 2.18 5.69
CA MET A 9 -4.15 1.91 4.91
C MET A 9 -4.54 0.45 5.11
N THR A 10 -5.81 0.22 5.44
CA THR A 10 -6.33 -1.14 5.52
C THR A 10 -6.91 -1.54 4.17
N VAL A 11 -6.55 -2.72 3.72
CA VAL A 11 -6.99 -3.24 2.43
C VAL A 11 -8.46 -3.61 2.50
N GLU A 12 -9.27 -3.07 1.57
CA GLU A 12 -10.69 -3.40 1.44
C GLU A 12 -10.89 -4.49 0.41
N ASP A 13 -10.33 -4.30 -0.79
CA ASP A 13 -10.45 -5.26 -1.87
C ASP A 13 -9.12 -5.45 -2.56
N VAL A 14 -8.98 -6.60 -3.22
CA VAL A 14 -7.78 -6.95 -3.96
C VAL A 14 -8.18 -7.39 -5.35
N PHE A 15 -7.56 -6.81 -6.36
CA PHE A 15 -7.82 -7.13 -7.76
C PHE A 15 -6.53 -7.48 -8.47
N SER A 16 -6.61 -8.48 -9.35
CA SER A 16 -5.52 -8.79 -10.26
C SER A 16 -5.90 -8.22 -11.62
N ILE A 17 -5.08 -7.31 -12.14
CA ILE A 17 -5.37 -6.64 -13.39
C ILE A 17 -4.33 -7.06 -14.42
N ARG A 18 -4.83 -7.68 -15.50
CA ARG A 18 -3.96 -8.17 -16.55
C ARG A 18 -3.07 -7.04 -17.08
N GLY A 19 -1.78 -7.30 -17.13
CA GLY A 19 -0.80 -6.34 -17.63
C GLY A 19 -0.38 -5.28 -16.63
N ARG A 20 -1.02 -5.22 -15.45
CA ARG A 20 -0.70 -4.21 -14.46
C ARG A 20 -0.29 -4.77 -13.10
N GLY A 21 -0.77 -5.96 -12.77
CA GLY A 21 -0.44 -6.59 -11.50
C GLY A 21 -1.55 -6.52 -10.49
N THR A 22 -1.19 -6.46 -9.23
CA THR A 22 -2.15 -6.47 -8.13
C THR A 22 -2.47 -5.06 -7.68
N VAL A 23 -3.76 -4.76 -7.57
CA VAL A 23 -4.26 -3.48 -7.08
C VAL A 23 -5.04 -3.74 -5.81
N VAL A 24 -4.75 -2.98 -4.76
CA VAL A 24 -5.51 -3.03 -3.52
C VAL A 24 -6.22 -1.70 -3.33
N THR A 25 -7.42 -1.74 -2.80
CA THR A 25 -8.20 -0.53 -2.56
C THR A 25 -8.36 -0.30 -1.08
N GLY A 26 -8.54 0.96 -0.71
CA GLY A 26 -8.77 1.34 0.67
C GLY A 26 -8.73 2.84 0.83
N GLN A 27 -8.92 3.27 2.07
CA GLN A 27 -8.83 4.67 2.43
C GLN A 27 -7.55 4.92 3.21
N ILE A 28 -6.85 5.99 2.88
CA ILE A 28 -5.65 6.39 3.63
C ILE A 28 -6.09 6.81 5.04
N GLU A 29 -5.61 6.11 6.04
CA GLU A 29 -6.00 6.33 7.43
C GLU A 29 -5.09 7.33 8.12
N SER A 30 -3.82 7.34 7.75
CA SER A 30 -2.85 8.28 8.30
C SER A 30 -1.70 8.45 7.33
N GLY A 31 -0.98 9.54 7.45
CA GLY A 31 0.19 9.82 6.65
C GLY A 31 -0.12 10.09 5.19
N THR A 32 0.89 9.99 4.36
CA THR A 32 0.78 10.19 2.93
C THR A 32 1.43 9.01 2.20
N LEU A 33 0.97 8.77 0.97
CA LEU A 33 1.52 7.74 0.11
C LEU A 33 1.91 8.36 -1.21
N THR A 34 3.11 8.08 -1.67
CA THR A 34 3.63 8.62 -2.93
C THR A 34 4.05 7.45 -3.81
N VAL A 35 3.80 7.58 -5.12
CA VAL A 35 4.28 6.58 -6.07
C VAL A 35 5.80 6.46 -5.94
N GLY A 36 6.27 5.21 -5.85
CA GLY A 36 7.69 4.93 -5.62
C GLY A 36 7.99 4.58 -4.17
N ASP A 37 7.05 4.83 -3.25
CA ASP A 37 7.28 4.50 -1.85
C ASP A 37 7.38 3.00 -1.64
N GLU A 38 8.25 2.62 -0.71
CA GLU A 38 8.31 1.25 -0.23
C GLU A 38 7.38 1.12 0.96
N ILE A 39 6.53 0.12 0.92
CA ILE A 39 5.58 -0.13 1.99
C ILE A 39 5.66 -1.59 2.41
N SER A 40 5.11 -1.90 3.56
CA SER A 40 5.11 -3.26 4.06
C SER A 40 3.76 -3.65 4.62
N PHE A 41 3.55 -4.96 4.70
CA PHE A 41 2.38 -5.52 5.36
C PHE A 41 2.78 -6.87 5.95
N ARG A 42 2.02 -7.33 6.93
CA ARG A 42 2.29 -8.59 7.59
C ARG A 42 1.26 -9.63 7.18
N ARG A 43 1.75 -10.80 6.83
CA ARG A 43 0.91 -11.96 6.55
C ARG A 43 1.43 -13.14 7.34
N GLU A 44 0.60 -13.69 8.23
CA GLU A 44 0.96 -14.88 9.02
C GLU A 44 2.29 -14.72 9.75
N GLY A 45 2.50 -13.53 10.31
CA GLY A 45 3.70 -13.27 11.08
C GLY A 45 4.92 -12.88 10.26
N VAL A 46 4.81 -12.87 8.94
CA VAL A 46 5.92 -12.53 8.05
C VAL A 46 5.68 -11.17 7.44
N PHE A 47 6.67 -10.29 7.53
CA PHE A 47 6.61 -9.00 6.84
C PHE A 47 6.95 -9.18 5.37
N LYS A 48 6.16 -8.54 4.54
CA LYS A 48 6.43 -8.46 3.11
C LYS A 48 6.55 -7.00 2.74
N LYS A 49 7.49 -6.70 1.87
CA LYS A 49 7.72 -5.34 1.38
C LYS A 49 7.44 -5.28 -0.09
N THR A 50 6.95 -4.14 -0.52
CA THR A 50 6.73 -3.90 -1.94
C THR A 50 6.87 -2.41 -2.21
N VAL A 51 6.85 -2.06 -3.50
CA VAL A 51 6.93 -0.67 -3.93
C VAL A 51 5.62 -0.32 -4.59
N VAL A 52 5.12 0.87 -4.29
CA VAL A 52 3.92 1.41 -4.90
C VAL A 52 4.28 1.87 -6.31
N THR A 53 3.72 1.22 -7.33
CA THR A 53 4.00 1.57 -8.71
C THR A 53 2.94 2.47 -9.33
N GLY A 54 1.82 2.65 -8.65
CA GLY A 54 0.78 3.54 -9.12
C GLY A 54 -0.28 3.76 -8.06
N ILE A 55 -0.93 4.91 -8.11
CA ILE A 55 -2.06 5.24 -7.26
C ILE A 55 -3.15 5.78 -8.16
N GLU A 56 -4.38 5.30 -7.97
CA GLU A 56 -5.51 5.72 -8.80
C GLU A 56 -6.70 6.07 -7.94
N ALA A 57 -7.41 7.11 -8.35
CA ALA A 57 -8.67 7.49 -7.73
C ALA A 57 -9.53 8.17 -8.78
N PHE A 58 -10.82 7.83 -8.83
CA PHE A 58 -11.76 8.45 -9.75
C PHE A 58 -11.29 8.40 -11.20
N ARG A 59 -10.70 7.27 -11.60
CA ARG A 59 -10.19 7.05 -12.97
C ARG A 59 -9.01 7.96 -13.32
N LYS A 60 -8.38 8.53 -12.32
CA LYS A 60 -7.18 9.35 -12.51
C LYS A 60 -6.00 8.69 -11.85
N GLN A 61 -4.84 8.89 -12.44
CA GLN A 61 -3.60 8.50 -11.83
C GLN A 61 -3.12 9.62 -10.94
N LEU A 62 -2.76 9.29 -9.72
CA LEU A 62 -2.27 10.25 -8.74
C LEU A 62 -0.81 9.97 -8.46
N GLN A 63 -0.05 11.03 -8.23
CA GLN A 63 1.31 10.90 -7.79
C GLN A 63 1.38 10.69 -6.29
N GLN A 64 0.41 11.21 -5.55
CA GLN A 64 0.40 11.16 -4.10
C GLN A 64 -1.04 11.10 -3.59
N ALA A 65 -1.22 10.42 -2.47
CA ALA A 65 -2.50 10.35 -1.77
C ALA A 65 -2.29 10.69 -0.30
N LYS A 66 -3.34 11.18 0.34
CA LYS A 66 -3.27 11.64 1.72
C LYS A 66 -4.49 11.18 2.50
N VAL A 67 -4.47 11.43 3.79
CA VAL A 67 -5.52 11.02 4.71
C VAL A 67 -6.90 11.36 4.16
N GLY A 68 -7.77 10.37 4.19
CA GLY A 68 -9.15 10.51 3.72
C GLY A 68 -9.36 10.12 2.28
N ASP A 69 -8.30 10.02 1.48
CA ASP A 69 -8.45 9.63 0.07
C ASP A 69 -8.78 8.16 -0.04
N ASN A 70 -9.75 7.84 -0.90
CA ASN A 70 -10.05 6.45 -1.26
C ASN A 70 -9.32 6.16 -2.55
N VAL A 71 -8.44 5.18 -2.53
CA VAL A 71 -7.53 4.94 -3.66
C VAL A 71 -7.38 3.47 -3.98
N GLY A 72 -6.93 3.21 -5.19
CA GLY A 72 -6.39 1.92 -5.59
C GLY A 72 -4.88 2.06 -5.70
N VAL A 73 -4.17 1.10 -5.13
CA VAL A 73 -2.70 1.14 -5.07
C VAL A 73 -2.15 -0.07 -5.82
N LEU A 74 -1.30 0.18 -6.79
CA LEU A 74 -0.63 -0.88 -7.52
C LEU A 74 0.63 -1.28 -6.78
N LEU A 75 0.80 -2.59 -6.59
CA LEU A 75 1.91 -3.15 -5.82
C LEU A 75 2.82 -3.97 -6.73
N ARG A 76 4.13 -3.75 -6.60
CA ARG A 76 5.12 -4.47 -7.40
C ARG A 76 5.29 -5.89 -6.85
N ASP A 77 5.27 -6.86 -7.75
CA ASP A 77 5.63 -8.26 -7.45
C ASP A 77 4.84 -8.88 -6.31
N ILE A 78 3.61 -8.41 -6.11
CA ILE A 78 2.69 -9.01 -5.15
C ILE A 78 1.57 -9.67 -5.95
N ALA A 79 1.38 -10.96 -5.74
CA ALA A 79 0.29 -11.69 -6.38
C ALA A 79 -0.97 -11.58 -5.52
N LYS A 80 -2.12 -11.70 -6.15
CA LYS A 80 -3.39 -11.57 -5.44
C LYS A 80 -3.48 -12.47 -4.20
N PRO A 81 -3.02 -13.75 -4.24
CA PRO A 81 -3.10 -14.58 -3.04
C PRO A 81 -2.19 -14.14 -1.90
N ASP A 82 -1.23 -13.26 -2.15
CA ASP A 82 -0.27 -12.83 -1.13
C ASP A 82 -0.83 -11.74 -0.22
N ILE A 83 -1.98 -11.17 -0.56
CA ILE A 83 -2.55 -10.07 0.19
C ILE A 83 -4.07 -10.21 0.17
N GLN A 84 -4.73 -9.79 1.24
CA GLN A 84 -6.18 -9.99 1.34
C GLN A 84 -6.83 -8.85 2.09
N HIS A 85 -8.16 -8.82 2.01
CA HIS A 85 -9.00 -7.92 2.77
C HIS A 85 -8.59 -7.94 4.24
N GLY A 86 -8.43 -6.77 4.81
CA GLY A 86 -8.07 -6.64 6.21
C GLY A 86 -6.59 -6.49 6.49
N ASP A 87 -5.74 -6.81 5.50
CA ASP A 87 -4.31 -6.58 5.68
C ASP A 87 -4.06 -5.08 5.80
N VAL A 88 -3.06 -4.71 6.57
CA VAL A 88 -2.73 -3.30 6.82
C VAL A 88 -1.41 -2.98 6.15
N LEU A 89 -1.45 -1.97 5.29
CA LEU A 89 -0.25 -1.44 4.66
C LEU A 89 0.29 -0.31 5.52
N THR A 90 1.60 -0.32 5.74
CA THR A 90 2.26 0.71 6.53
C THR A 90 3.52 1.18 5.79
N GLY A 91 4.02 2.34 6.18
CA GLY A 91 5.31 2.80 5.68
C GLY A 91 6.39 1.83 6.14
N SER A 92 7.28 1.45 5.22
CA SER A 92 8.27 0.44 5.54
C SER A 92 9.17 0.85 6.69
N ASP A 93 9.44 2.15 6.83
CA ASP A 93 10.30 2.64 7.91
C ASP A 93 9.65 2.47 9.28
N ALA A 94 8.32 2.44 9.34
CA ALA A 94 7.62 2.26 10.60
C ALA A 94 7.95 0.92 11.24
N GLU A 95 8.30 -0.07 10.41
CA GLU A 95 8.65 -1.40 10.92
C GLU A 95 10.01 -1.42 11.59
N PHE A 96 10.88 -0.51 11.20
CA PHE A 96 12.24 -0.48 11.70
C PHE A 96 12.47 0.57 12.77
N THR A 97 11.55 1.50 12.90
CA THR A 97 11.68 2.52 13.94
C THR A 97 11.24 2.01 15.30
N TRP A 98 10.50 0.91 15.30
CA TRP A 98 10.07 0.34 16.55
C TRP A 98 11.26 -0.25 17.28
N ASN A 99 11.36 0.08 18.54
CA ASN A 99 12.49 -0.35 19.34
C ASN A 99 11.99 -0.69 20.73
N PRO A 100 12.08 -1.96 21.10
CA PRO A 100 11.61 -2.36 22.42
C PRO A 100 12.40 -1.73 23.54
#